data_9f06faf09f9a28b10a08f36f79303ef2
#
_entry.id   9f06faf09f9a28b10a08f36f79303ef2
#
_cell.length_a   1.000
_cell.length_b   1.000
_cell.length_c   1.000
_cell.angle_alpha   90.00
_cell.angle_beta   90.00
_cell.angle_gamma   90.00
#
_symmetry.space_group_name_H-M   'P 1'
#
loop_
_entity.id
_entity.type
_entity.pdbx_description
1 polymer ?
#
loop_
_entity_poly.entity_id
_entity_poly.type
_entity_poly.pdbx_seq_one_letter_code
_entity_poly.pdbx_strand_id
1 'polypeptide(L)'
;MSVQRAIVTGAGGFIGHHLVRALKADGYWVRGIDLKYPEFGTTVADEFELLDLRRWEQCETAMRGARGAEVYNLAANMGGIGYIEHHKAVIMHDNVLINTHVLEAARQEQAERYLYTSSACVYPLYRQQSPDVTPLREEDAYPADPEDGYGWEKLFSERQCRHYWEDYGLETRVVRFHNIFGPLGTYDGGREKSPAAICRKVALARDGDSIEVWGDGSQTRSYCYVDDAVEGMRRLIRSPHRDPLNLGQERLISINELVDMVASIAGKRVSRHHIAGALGVRGRTSDNTRLRAVLGWEPAVSLEAGLRQTYEWIAAQLAARSAAAPAPSRAPAVAPLR
;
A
#
# COMPACT_ATOMS: atom_id res chain seq x y z
N MET A 1 -23.06 19.76 -16.22
CA MET A 1 -22.35 19.54 -14.94
C MET A 1 -20.86 19.62 -15.24
N SER A 2 -20.06 20.35 -14.44
CA SER A 2 -18.61 20.39 -14.61
C SER A 2 -18.03 19.00 -14.30
N VAL A 3 -17.05 18.56 -15.07
CA VAL A 3 -16.35 17.30 -14.84
C VAL A 3 -15.62 17.40 -13.48
N GLN A 4 -15.83 16.45 -12.59
CA GLN A 4 -15.09 16.38 -11.34
C GLN A 4 -13.61 16.11 -11.61
N ARG A 5 -12.72 16.73 -10.83
CA ARG A 5 -11.26 16.64 -11.03
C ARG A 5 -10.60 15.99 -9.82
N ALA A 6 -9.62 15.15 -10.08
CA ALA A 6 -8.79 14.54 -9.06
C ALA A 6 -7.30 14.63 -9.38
N ILE A 7 -6.48 14.87 -8.36
CA ILE A 7 -5.03 14.79 -8.43
C ILE A 7 -4.60 13.64 -7.53
N VAL A 8 -3.86 12.69 -8.10
CA VAL A 8 -3.40 11.49 -7.39
C VAL A 8 -1.88 11.48 -7.37
N THR A 9 -1.27 11.70 -6.21
CA THR A 9 0.17 11.50 -6.02
C THR A 9 0.46 10.03 -5.71
N GLY A 10 1.63 9.53 -6.11
CA GLY A 10 1.90 8.09 -6.03
C GLY A 10 1.11 7.27 -7.08
N ALA A 11 0.70 7.90 -8.18
CA ALA A 11 -0.15 7.32 -9.22
C ALA A 11 0.53 6.19 -10.02
N GLY A 12 1.87 6.16 -10.06
CA GLY A 12 2.66 5.08 -10.64
C GLY A 12 2.87 3.89 -9.70
N GLY A 13 2.48 4.03 -8.43
CA GLY A 13 2.54 2.98 -7.42
C GLY A 13 1.32 2.05 -7.45
N PHE A 14 1.37 1.00 -6.63
CA PHE A 14 0.34 -0.04 -6.55
C PHE A 14 -1.08 0.51 -6.32
N ILE A 15 -1.32 1.17 -5.18
CA ILE A 15 -2.66 1.63 -4.80
C ILE A 15 -3.09 2.81 -5.70
N GLY A 16 -2.15 3.74 -6.01
CA GLY A 16 -2.42 4.89 -6.85
C GLY A 16 -2.87 4.52 -8.26
N HIS A 17 -2.27 3.50 -8.87
CA HIS A 17 -2.69 3.00 -10.18
C HIS A 17 -4.14 2.46 -10.17
N HIS A 18 -4.52 1.69 -9.15
CA HIS A 18 -5.90 1.23 -8.97
C HIS A 18 -6.87 2.40 -8.75
N LEU A 19 -6.48 3.38 -7.92
CA LEU A 19 -7.32 4.57 -7.68
C LEU A 19 -7.55 5.39 -8.94
N VAL A 20 -6.50 5.64 -9.75
CA VAL A 20 -6.62 6.33 -11.04
C VAL A 20 -7.64 5.64 -11.94
N ARG A 21 -7.57 4.30 -12.06
CA ARG A 21 -8.53 3.51 -12.85
C ARG A 21 -9.96 3.67 -12.34
N ALA A 22 -10.16 3.60 -11.04
CA ALA A 22 -11.49 3.73 -10.42
C ALA A 22 -12.06 5.14 -10.61
N LEU A 23 -11.28 6.19 -10.43
CA LEU A 23 -11.70 7.57 -10.65
C LEU A 23 -12.03 7.83 -12.12
N LYS A 24 -11.26 7.27 -13.05
CA LYS A 24 -11.58 7.34 -14.49
C LYS A 24 -12.87 6.62 -14.84
N ALA A 25 -13.15 5.46 -14.23
CA ALA A 25 -14.42 4.74 -14.41
C ALA A 25 -15.62 5.55 -13.90
N ASP A 26 -15.42 6.38 -12.87
CA ASP A 26 -16.45 7.32 -12.37
C ASP A 26 -16.59 8.61 -13.20
N GLY A 27 -15.82 8.76 -14.26
CA GLY A 27 -15.89 9.94 -15.13
C GLY A 27 -15.09 11.17 -14.65
N TYR A 28 -14.17 11.00 -13.70
CA TYR A 28 -13.27 12.09 -13.29
C TYR A 28 -12.26 12.43 -14.38
N TRP A 29 -11.89 13.69 -14.44
CA TRP A 29 -10.62 14.09 -15.02
C TRP A 29 -9.52 13.87 -13.98
N VAL A 30 -8.49 13.11 -14.31
CA VAL A 30 -7.45 12.68 -13.37
C VAL A 30 -6.07 13.10 -13.82
N ARG A 31 -5.33 13.83 -12.95
CA ARG A 31 -3.88 14.02 -13.04
C ARG A 31 -3.18 13.04 -12.10
N GLY A 32 -2.32 12.18 -12.68
CA GLY A 32 -1.43 11.29 -11.93
C GLY A 32 -0.04 11.92 -11.78
N ILE A 33 0.57 11.76 -10.62
CA ILE A 33 1.90 12.28 -10.29
C ILE A 33 2.70 11.21 -9.59
N ASP A 34 3.92 10.94 -10.08
CA ASP A 34 4.86 9.98 -9.46
C ASP A 34 6.28 10.26 -9.93
N LEU A 35 7.27 9.57 -9.36
CA LEU A 35 8.65 9.50 -9.86
C LEU A 35 8.79 8.58 -11.09
N LYS A 36 7.81 7.71 -11.32
CA LYS A 36 7.81 6.71 -12.40
C LYS A 36 6.39 6.44 -12.92
N TYR A 37 6.29 5.97 -14.15
CA TYR A 37 5.05 5.40 -14.66
C TYR A 37 4.72 4.08 -13.94
N PRO A 38 3.44 3.63 -13.97
CA PRO A 38 3.09 2.30 -13.45
C PRO A 38 3.94 1.21 -14.08
N GLU A 39 4.47 0.32 -13.25
CA GLU A 39 5.33 -0.78 -13.69
C GLU A 39 4.54 -1.87 -14.42
N PHE A 40 3.30 -2.08 -14.00
CA PHE A 40 2.45 -3.16 -14.49
C PHE A 40 1.19 -2.61 -15.16
N GLY A 41 1.36 -2.09 -16.37
CA GLY A 41 0.27 -1.58 -17.18
C GLY A 41 0.41 -0.09 -17.53
N THR A 42 -0.43 0.36 -18.44
CA THR A 42 -0.47 1.76 -18.88
C THR A 42 -1.39 2.56 -17.98
N THR A 43 -0.99 3.78 -17.62
CA THR A 43 -1.88 4.71 -16.92
C THR A 43 -3.04 5.13 -17.81
N VAL A 44 -4.21 5.34 -17.21
CA VAL A 44 -5.41 5.88 -17.85
C VAL A 44 -5.73 7.30 -17.38
N ALA A 45 -4.81 7.93 -16.63
CA ALA A 45 -4.93 9.34 -16.25
C ALA A 45 -4.98 10.24 -17.49
N ASP A 46 -5.72 11.35 -17.43
CA ASP A 46 -5.77 12.33 -18.50
C ASP A 46 -4.44 13.07 -18.65
N GLU A 47 -3.77 13.33 -17.53
CA GLU A 47 -2.41 13.86 -17.46
C GLU A 47 -1.58 13.00 -16.51
N PHE A 48 -0.30 12.79 -16.83
CA PHE A 48 0.63 12.09 -15.95
C PHE A 48 1.98 12.80 -15.97
N GLU A 49 2.42 13.26 -14.79
CA GLU A 49 3.65 14.02 -14.64
C GLU A 49 4.67 13.28 -13.78
N LEU A 50 5.92 13.25 -14.25
CA LEU A 50 7.04 12.66 -13.51
C LEU A 50 7.70 13.76 -12.66
N LEU A 51 7.33 13.83 -11.37
CA LEU A 51 7.75 14.88 -10.44
C LEU A 51 8.25 14.30 -9.13
N ASP A 52 9.32 14.91 -8.58
CA ASP A 52 9.86 14.60 -7.26
C ASP A 52 9.22 15.50 -6.18
N LEU A 53 8.24 14.96 -5.48
CA LEU A 53 7.47 15.68 -4.47
C LEU A 53 8.24 15.99 -3.17
N ARG A 54 9.51 15.62 -3.07
CA ARG A 54 10.43 16.11 -2.03
C ARG A 54 10.87 17.55 -2.30
N ARG A 55 10.67 18.04 -3.52
CA ARG A 55 11.04 19.39 -3.96
C ARG A 55 9.81 20.27 -4.01
N TRP A 56 9.90 21.42 -3.34
CA TRP A 56 8.78 22.36 -3.24
C TRP A 56 8.25 22.81 -4.62
N GLU A 57 9.14 23.22 -5.51
CA GLU A 57 8.78 23.74 -6.84
C GLU A 57 8.06 22.70 -7.72
N GLN A 58 8.36 21.41 -7.47
CA GLN A 58 7.68 20.34 -8.16
C GLN A 58 6.31 20.06 -7.55
N CYS A 59 6.12 20.27 -6.24
CA CYS A 59 4.80 20.22 -5.62
C CYS A 59 3.89 21.36 -6.06
N GLU A 60 4.42 22.58 -6.23
CA GLU A 60 3.68 23.70 -6.83
C GLU A 60 3.22 23.35 -8.26
N THR A 61 4.10 22.76 -9.07
CA THR A 61 3.76 22.29 -10.41
C THR A 61 2.68 21.22 -10.37
N ALA A 62 2.83 20.22 -9.51
CA ALA A 62 1.90 19.11 -9.32
C ALA A 62 0.48 19.58 -8.98
N MET A 63 0.37 20.58 -8.11
CA MET A 63 -0.92 21.08 -7.60
C MET A 63 -1.48 22.24 -8.43
N ARG A 64 -0.77 22.73 -9.44
CA ARG A 64 -1.25 23.85 -10.25
C ARG A 64 -2.64 23.60 -10.83
N GLY A 65 -3.58 24.50 -10.52
CA GLY A 65 -4.98 24.39 -10.94
C GLY A 65 -5.78 23.34 -10.15
N ALA A 66 -5.37 22.99 -8.94
CA ALA A 66 -6.10 22.08 -8.05
C ALA A 66 -7.38 22.69 -7.45
N ARG A 67 -7.69 23.96 -7.74
CA ARG A 67 -8.92 24.60 -7.26
C ARG A 67 -10.15 23.74 -7.62
N GLY A 68 -10.92 23.36 -6.61
CA GLY A 68 -12.11 22.53 -6.78
C GLY A 68 -11.83 21.06 -7.13
N ALA A 69 -10.58 20.60 -7.02
CA ALA A 69 -10.21 19.20 -7.20
C ALA A 69 -10.12 18.45 -5.88
N GLU A 70 -10.37 17.14 -5.92
CA GLU A 70 -10.02 16.20 -4.84
C GLU A 70 -8.54 15.81 -4.99
N VAL A 71 -7.74 15.98 -3.92
CA VAL A 71 -6.33 15.58 -3.89
C VAL A 71 -6.18 14.30 -3.05
N TYR A 72 -5.63 13.26 -3.66
CA TYR A 72 -5.32 11.99 -2.99
C TYR A 72 -3.79 11.87 -2.85
N ASN A 73 -3.28 12.01 -1.63
CA ASN A 73 -1.85 11.90 -1.36
C ASN A 73 -1.47 10.47 -0.96
N LEU A 74 -0.97 9.70 -1.95
CA LEU A 74 -0.48 8.33 -1.78
C LEU A 74 1.03 8.22 -1.98
N ALA A 75 1.70 9.30 -2.37
CA ALA A 75 3.14 9.29 -2.58
C ALA A 75 3.89 9.05 -1.27
N ALA A 76 4.76 8.05 -1.24
CA ALA A 76 5.61 7.74 -0.12
C ALA A 76 6.82 6.91 -0.54
N ASN A 77 7.96 7.13 0.10
CA ASN A 77 9.06 6.17 0.08
C ASN A 77 8.74 5.08 1.11
N MET A 78 8.40 3.86 0.61
CA MET A 78 8.03 2.75 1.48
C MET A 78 8.30 1.39 0.82
N GLY A 79 8.23 0.34 1.62
CA GLY A 79 8.36 -1.05 1.19
C GLY A 79 7.81 -2.02 2.22
N GLY A 80 8.16 -3.31 2.11
CA GLY A 80 7.93 -4.32 3.13
C GLY A 80 8.81 -4.08 4.37
N ILE A 81 8.58 -4.85 5.44
CA ILE A 81 9.26 -4.66 6.73
C ILE A 81 10.79 -4.69 6.60
N GLY A 82 11.34 -5.59 5.77
CA GLY A 82 12.79 -5.65 5.56
C GLY A 82 13.37 -4.37 4.97
N TYR A 83 12.65 -3.67 4.08
CA TYR A 83 13.08 -2.37 3.56
C TYR A 83 13.00 -1.28 4.64
N ILE A 84 11.90 -1.23 5.38
CA ILE A 84 11.65 -0.19 6.40
C ILE A 84 12.70 -0.24 7.50
N GLU A 85 13.03 -1.42 8.01
CA GLU A 85 14.01 -1.59 9.09
C GLU A 85 15.42 -1.09 8.73
N HIS A 86 15.80 -1.18 7.44
CA HIS A 86 17.14 -0.80 6.99
C HIS A 86 17.24 0.63 6.44
N HIS A 87 16.11 1.36 6.28
CA HIS A 87 16.08 2.66 5.62
C HIS A 87 15.32 3.73 6.44
N LYS A 88 15.34 3.63 7.77
CA LYS A 88 14.51 4.45 8.68
C LYS A 88 14.68 5.95 8.47
N ALA A 89 15.91 6.44 8.43
CA ALA A 89 16.21 7.87 8.29
C ALA A 89 15.74 8.43 6.95
N VAL A 90 16.04 7.76 5.84
CA VAL A 90 15.68 8.23 4.50
C VAL A 90 14.18 8.16 4.27
N ILE A 91 13.50 7.14 4.80
CA ILE A 91 12.04 7.02 4.73
C ILE A 91 11.38 8.19 5.47
N MET A 92 11.80 8.44 6.72
CA MET A 92 11.28 9.54 7.52
C MET A 92 11.52 10.90 6.85
N HIS A 93 12.75 11.17 6.41
CA HIS A 93 13.12 12.40 5.71
C HIS A 93 12.26 12.62 4.45
N ASP A 94 12.25 11.64 3.54
CA ASP A 94 11.56 11.78 2.26
C ASP A 94 10.05 11.98 2.46
N ASN A 95 9.43 11.17 3.33
CA ASN A 95 7.99 11.22 3.53
C ASN A 95 7.52 12.50 4.25
N VAL A 96 8.29 13.01 5.20
CA VAL A 96 7.98 14.30 5.85
C VAL A 96 7.99 15.44 4.82
N LEU A 97 8.99 15.47 3.93
CA LEU A 97 9.04 16.48 2.86
C LEU A 97 7.86 16.33 1.89
N ILE A 98 7.62 15.12 1.37
CA ILE A 98 6.51 14.86 0.45
C ILE A 98 5.18 15.30 1.07
N ASN A 99 4.87 14.83 2.27
CA ASN A 99 3.59 15.07 2.91
C ASN A 99 3.37 16.56 3.24
N THR A 100 4.41 17.24 3.74
CA THR A 100 4.34 18.68 4.07
C THR A 100 4.18 19.52 2.81
N HIS A 101 4.99 19.28 1.77
CA HIS A 101 4.96 20.06 0.55
C HIS A 101 3.64 19.87 -0.22
N VAL A 102 3.17 18.64 -0.38
CA VAL A 102 1.92 18.36 -1.10
C VAL A 102 0.72 18.96 -0.37
N LEU A 103 0.67 18.86 0.97
CA LEU A 103 -0.41 19.45 1.76
C LEU A 103 -0.45 20.98 1.63
N GLU A 104 0.72 21.63 1.74
CA GLU A 104 0.81 23.08 1.59
C GLU A 104 0.49 23.56 0.18
N ALA A 105 1.00 22.88 -0.86
CA ALA A 105 0.69 23.23 -2.25
C ALA A 105 -0.81 23.04 -2.55
N ALA A 106 -1.44 21.98 -2.05
CA ALA A 106 -2.88 21.77 -2.19
C ALA A 106 -3.70 22.89 -1.51
N ARG A 107 -3.26 23.36 -0.33
CA ARG A 107 -3.87 24.50 0.37
C ARG A 107 -3.76 25.79 -0.46
N GLN A 108 -2.56 26.10 -0.97
CA GLN A 108 -2.32 27.34 -1.73
C GLN A 108 -3.14 27.36 -3.03
N GLU A 109 -3.27 26.23 -3.69
CA GLU A 109 -4.08 26.07 -4.90
C GLU A 109 -5.58 25.88 -4.62
N GLN A 110 -6.02 25.96 -3.36
CA GLN A 110 -7.42 25.88 -2.95
C GLN A 110 -8.11 24.59 -3.40
N ALA A 111 -7.43 23.44 -3.21
CA ALA A 111 -8.05 22.14 -3.40
C ALA A 111 -9.36 22.04 -2.61
N GLU A 112 -10.37 21.37 -3.17
CA GLU A 112 -11.67 21.22 -2.50
C GLU A 112 -11.56 20.30 -1.28
N ARG A 113 -10.85 19.16 -1.47
CA ARG A 113 -10.62 18.15 -0.43
C ARG A 113 -9.24 17.54 -0.58
N TYR A 114 -8.69 17.12 0.53
CA TYR A 114 -7.39 16.47 0.59
C TYR A 114 -7.49 15.18 1.41
N LEU A 115 -7.14 14.04 0.82
CA LEU A 115 -7.06 12.76 1.52
C LEU A 115 -5.60 12.37 1.70
N TYR A 116 -5.21 12.16 2.95
CA TYR A 116 -3.92 11.64 3.35
C TYR A 116 -3.97 10.15 3.64
N THR A 117 -3.03 9.39 3.07
CA THR A 117 -2.87 7.96 3.37
C THR A 117 -1.87 7.74 4.49
N SER A 118 -2.41 7.46 5.68
CA SER A 118 -1.68 7.03 6.85
C SER A 118 -1.56 5.50 6.90
N SER A 119 -1.12 4.95 8.01
CA SER A 119 -0.80 3.53 8.17
C SER A 119 -1.13 3.03 9.57
N ALA A 120 -1.40 1.75 9.70
CA ALA A 120 -1.46 1.08 11.00
C ALA A 120 -0.13 1.08 11.78
N CYS A 121 0.98 1.53 11.16
CA CYS A 121 2.25 1.74 11.87
C CYS A 121 2.24 2.93 12.84
N VAL A 122 1.17 3.75 12.86
CA VAL A 122 0.96 4.80 13.87
C VAL A 122 0.59 4.25 15.25
N TYR A 123 0.12 3.00 15.31
CA TYR A 123 -0.30 2.39 16.57
C TYR A 123 0.88 1.95 17.42
N PRO A 124 0.76 2.07 18.76
CA PRO A 124 1.83 1.78 19.69
C PRO A 124 2.30 0.33 19.62
N LEU A 125 3.62 0.13 19.74
CA LEU A 125 4.23 -1.19 19.74
C LEU A 125 3.73 -2.08 20.88
N TYR A 126 3.50 -1.50 22.07
CA TYR A 126 3.06 -2.27 23.26
C TYR A 126 1.66 -2.91 23.08
N ARG A 127 0.85 -2.42 22.14
CA ARG A 127 -0.45 -3.01 21.79
C ARG A 127 -0.36 -4.19 20.83
N GLN A 128 0.81 -4.47 20.27
CA GLN A 128 0.99 -5.37 19.12
C GLN A 128 1.99 -6.51 19.41
N GLN A 129 2.18 -6.84 20.70
CA GLN A 129 3.19 -7.81 21.15
C GLN A 129 2.71 -9.28 21.15
N SER A 130 1.43 -9.54 20.92
CA SER A 130 0.84 -10.87 20.83
C SER A 130 0.35 -11.17 19.43
N PRO A 131 0.44 -12.42 18.94
CA PRO A 131 -0.26 -12.85 17.73
C PRO A 131 -1.79 -12.75 17.86
N ASP A 132 -2.31 -12.95 19.05
CA ASP A 132 -3.73 -12.77 19.40
C ASP A 132 -3.96 -11.34 19.92
N VAL A 133 -3.91 -10.39 19.01
CA VAL A 133 -4.02 -8.96 19.33
C VAL A 133 -5.48 -8.52 19.36
N THR A 134 -5.82 -7.65 20.33
CA THR A 134 -7.09 -6.94 20.31
C THR A 134 -7.14 -6.01 19.09
N PRO A 135 -8.26 -5.99 18.30
CA PRO A 135 -8.38 -5.10 17.17
C PRO A 135 -8.13 -3.64 17.54
N LEU A 136 -7.31 -2.96 16.72
CA LEU A 136 -6.86 -1.59 16.98
C LEU A 136 -7.95 -0.59 16.58
N ARG A 137 -8.34 0.26 17.53
CA ARG A 137 -9.26 1.38 17.33
C ARG A 137 -8.49 2.66 17.07
N GLU A 138 -9.12 3.65 16.44
CA GLU A 138 -8.45 4.89 16.06
C GLU A 138 -7.90 5.67 17.27
N GLU A 139 -8.57 5.64 18.41
CA GLU A 139 -8.11 6.23 19.68
C GLU A 139 -6.85 5.55 20.25
N ASP A 140 -6.61 4.28 19.92
CA ASP A 140 -5.46 3.52 20.41
C ASP A 140 -4.10 4.02 19.90
N ALA A 141 -4.09 4.99 18.99
CA ALA A 141 -2.85 5.65 18.57
C ALA A 141 -2.20 6.49 19.69
N TYR A 142 -2.92 6.72 20.79
CA TYR A 142 -2.43 7.48 21.93
C TYR A 142 -2.60 6.73 23.25
N PRO A 143 -1.63 6.83 24.21
CA PRO A 143 -0.37 7.56 24.11
C PRO A 143 0.52 7.02 22.98
N ALA A 144 1.20 7.93 22.25
CA ALA A 144 1.93 7.60 21.04
C ALA A 144 3.23 6.82 21.31
N ASP A 145 3.38 5.70 20.64
CA ASP A 145 4.60 4.87 20.59
C ASP A 145 4.65 4.13 19.22
N PRO A 146 4.60 4.89 18.10
CA PRO A 146 4.50 4.30 16.77
C PRO A 146 5.75 3.51 16.38
N GLU A 147 5.55 2.58 15.42
CA GLU A 147 6.58 1.71 14.91
C GLU A 147 7.60 2.49 14.08
N ASP A 148 8.79 2.69 14.60
CA ASP A 148 9.94 3.31 13.94
C ASP A 148 9.66 4.69 13.26
N GLY A 149 10.63 5.19 12.51
CA GLY A 149 10.54 6.47 11.81
C GLY A 149 9.36 6.58 10.86
N TYR A 150 8.97 5.47 10.22
CA TYR A 150 7.80 5.44 9.34
C TYR A 150 6.48 5.67 10.10
N GLY A 151 6.29 5.04 11.25
CA GLY A 151 5.10 5.26 12.07
C GLY A 151 5.02 6.69 12.61
N TRP A 152 6.16 7.23 13.05
CA TRP A 152 6.24 8.61 13.55
C TRP A 152 5.95 9.65 12.49
N GLU A 153 6.50 9.52 11.25
CA GLU A 153 6.20 10.48 10.18
C GLU A 153 4.73 10.42 9.75
N LYS A 154 4.13 9.22 9.77
CA LYS A 154 2.70 9.07 9.47
C LYS A 154 1.84 9.78 10.52
N LEU A 155 2.11 9.57 11.81
CA LEU A 155 1.37 10.20 12.90
C LEU A 155 1.56 11.73 12.90
N PHE A 156 2.78 12.22 12.61
CA PHE A 156 3.05 13.65 12.43
C PHE A 156 2.20 14.25 11.30
N SER A 157 2.14 13.59 10.15
CA SER A 157 1.37 14.06 9.00
C SER A 157 -0.15 14.05 9.25
N GLU A 158 -0.67 13.10 10.05
CA GLU A 158 -2.07 13.15 10.53
C GLU A 158 -2.34 14.44 11.32
N ARG A 159 -1.39 14.82 12.20
CA ARG A 159 -1.53 16.07 12.98
C ARG A 159 -1.46 17.31 12.08
N GLN A 160 -0.58 17.31 11.06
CA GLN A 160 -0.55 18.40 10.07
C GLN A 160 -1.89 18.55 9.37
N CYS A 161 -2.48 17.44 8.85
CA CYS A 161 -3.80 17.48 8.20
C CYS A 161 -4.86 18.10 9.09
N ARG A 162 -4.89 17.74 10.40
CA ARG A 162 -5.83 18.30 11.36
C ARG A 162 -5.66 19.82 11.51
N HIS A 163 -4.42 20.29 11.73
CA HIS A 163 -4.16 21.73 11.95
C HIS A 163 -4.38 22.53 10.67
N TYR A 164 -4.14 21.98 9.48
CA TYR A 164 -4.47 22.63 8.21
C TYR A 164 -5.97 22.84 8.02
N TRP A 165 -6.78 21.92 8.53
CA TRP A 165 -8.21 22.13 8.58
C TRP A 165 -8.60 23.18 9.63
N GLU A 166 -8.04 23.12 10.84
CA GLU A 166 -8.35 24.04 11.96
C GLU A 166 -7.97 25.48 11.60
N ASP A 167 -6.79 25.72 11.02
CA ASP A 167 -6.25 27.05 10.77
C ASP A 167 -6.65 27.64 9.41
N TYR A 168 -6.77 26.80 8.39
CA TYR A 168 -6.99 27.25 7.01
C TYR A 168 -8.29 26.78 6.39
N GLY A 169 -9.04 25.91 7.05
CA GLY A 169 -10.30 25.37 6.51
C GLY A 169 -10.13 24.38 5.36
N LEU A 170 -8.91 23.85 5.10
CA LEU A 170 -8.73 22.82 4.09
C LEU A 170 -9.43 21.54 4.52
N GLU A 171 -10.35 21.03 3.70
CA GLU A 171 -11.14 19.85 3.99
C GLU A 171 -10.30 18.57 3.91
N THR A 172 -9.52 18.29 4.97
CA THR A 172 -8.64 17.12 5.06
C THR A 172 -9.36 15.87 5.55
N ARG A 173 -8.95 14.72 5.05
CA ARG A 173 -9.36 13.38 5.49
C ARG A 173 -8.13 12.51 5.68
N VAL A 174 -8.15 11.62 6.65
CA VAL A 174 -7.03 10.74 6.96
C VAL A 174 -7.50 9.29 7.00
N VAL A 175 -6.88 8.42 6.18
CA VAL A 175 -7.13 6.98 6.20
C VAL A 175 -5.92 6.23 6.73
N ARG A 176 -6.10 5.32 7.70
CA ARG A 176 -5.07 4.41 8.20
C ARG A 176 -5.20 3.05 7.53
N PHE A 177 -4.32 2.74 6.60
CA PHE A 177 -4.32 1.44 5.92
C PHE A 177 -3.82 0.30 6.79
N HIS A 178 -4.57 -0.81 6.79
CA HIS A 178 -4.19 -2.09 7.40
C HIS A 178 -3.87 -3.11 6.30
N ASN A 179 -2.58 -3.23 5.93
CA ASN A 179 -2.00 -4.24 5.02
C ASN A 179 -2.76 -4.43 3.70
N ILE A 180 -2.77 -3.40 2.88
CA ILE A 180 -3.38 -3.48 1.56
C ILE A 180 -2.58 -4.41 0.65
N PHE A 181 -3.26 -5.30 -0.09
CA PHE A 181 -2.69 -6.25 -1.04
C PHE A 181 -3.55 -6.40 -2.30
N GLY A 182 -2.97 -6.94 -3.35
CA GLY A 182 -3.67 -7.16 -4.63
C GLY A 182 -2.71 -7.26 -5.81
N PRO A 183 -3.23 -7.45 -7.04
CA PRO A 183 -2.43 -7.43 -8.26
C PRO A 183 -1.84 -6.04 -8.54
N LEU A 184 -0.90 -5.95 -9.49
CA LEU A 184 -0.19 -4.75 -9.92
C LEU A 184 0.71 -4.12 -8.82
N GLY A 185 0.91 -4.81 -7.70
CA GLY A 185 1.86 -4.42 -6.66
C GLY A 185 3.23 -5.07 -6.86
N THR A 186 4.27 -4.50 -6.22
CA THR A 186 5.61 -5.08 -6.18
C THR A 186 5.56 -6.46 -5.55
N TYR A 187 6.04 -7.48 -6.26
CA TYR A 187 6.06 -8.87 -5.81
C TYR A 187 7.47 -9.47 -5.75
N ASP A 188 8.49 -8.71 -6.17
CA ASP A 188 9.90 -9.10 -6.22
C ASP A 188 10.82 -7.90 -5.93
N GLY A 189 12.11 -8.15 -5.61
CA GLY A 189 13.12 -7.11 -5.45
C GLY A 189 13.27 -6.54 -4.04
N GLY A 190 12.70 -7.18 -3.01
CA GLY A 190 12.94 -6.87 -1.59
C GLY A 190 12.07 -5.76 -1.00
N ARG A 191 11.14 -5.19 -1.79
CA ARG A 191 10.13 -4.22 -1.31
C ARG A 191 8.73 -4.80 -1.19
N GLU A 192 8.55 -6.04 -1.57
CA GLU A 192 7.27 -6.73 -1.54
C GLU A 192 6.77 -6.99 -0.11
N LYS A 193 5.45 -6.96 0.06
CA LYS A 193 4.78 -7.35 1.31
C LYS A 193 4.47 -8.85 1.33
N SER A 194 4.18 -9.40 2.52
CA SER A 194 4.00 -10.84 2.74
C SER A 194 3.03 -11.54 1.77
N PRO A 195 1.83 -11.01 1.41
CA PRO A 195 0.97 -11.71 0.47
C PRO A 195 1.60 -11.87 -0.91
N ALA A 196 2.24 -10.83 -1.44
CA ALA A 196 2.90 -10.86 -2.73
C ALA A 196 4.15 -11.76 -2.70
N ALA A 197 4.97 -11.68 -1.64
CA ALA A 197 6.15 -12.52 -1.46
C ALA A 197 5.78 -14.01 -1.39
N ILE A 198 4.73 -14.37 -0.64
CA ILE A 198 4.27 -15.76 -0.52
C ILE A 198 3.67 -16.24 -1.84
N CYS A 199 2.83 -15.46 -2.50
CA CYS A 199 2.30 -15.79 -3.83
C CYS A 199 3.44 -16.08 -4.82
N ARG A 200 4.48 -15.24 -4.85
CA ARG A 200 5.66 -15.46 -5.71
C ARG A 200 6.40 -16.73 -5.34
N LYS A 201 6.70 -16.96 -4.06
CA LYS A 201 7.42 -18.15 -3.60
C LYS A 201 6.66 -19.43 -3.96
N VAL A 202 5.35 -19.47 -3.71
CA VAL A 202 4.50 -20.62 -4.08
C VAL A 202 4.38 -20.79 -5.60
N ALA A 203 4.29 -19.71 -6.38
CA ALA A 203 4.24 -19.79 -7.84
C ALA A 203 5.52 -20.40 -8.42
N LEU A 204 6.69 -20.06 -7.88
CA LEU A 204 8.00 -20.60 -8.29
C LEU A 204 8.27 -22.04 -7.79
N ALA A 205 7.68 -22.43 -6.66
CA ALA A 205 7.87 -23.76 -6.08
C ALA A 205 7.24 -24.85 -6.95
N ARG A 206 7.86 -26.05 -6.97
CA ARG A 206 7.28 -27.30 -7.48
C ARG A 206 6.42 -27.95 -6.39
N ASP A 207 5.56 -28.87 -6.78
CA ASP A 207 4.83 -29.67 -5.79
C ASP A 207 5.81 -30.46 -4.92
N GLY A 208 5.69 -30.34 -3.59
CA GLY A 208 6.59 -30.95 -2.60
C GLY A 208 7.79 -30.10 -2.19
N ASP A 209 8.05 -28.96 -2.81
CA ASP A 209 9.16 -28.09 -2.44
C ASP A 209 8.94 -27.42 -1.07
N SER A 210 10.04 -26.88 -0.51
CA SER A 210 10.04 -26.03 0.70
C SER A 210 10.16 -24.57 0.34
N ILE A 211 9.40 -23.69 1.01
CA ILE A 211 9.52 -22.24 0.88
C ILE A 211 9.97 -21.61 2.19
N GLU A 212 10.79 -20.56 2.11
CA GLU A 212 11.28 -19.84 3.27
C GLU A 212 10.21 -18.94 3.88
N VAL A 213 10.08 -19.01 5.19
CA VAL A 213 9.21 -18.16 6.03
C VAL A 213 10.06 -17.49 7.09
N TRP A 214 9.96 -16.17 7.22
CA TRP A 214 10.70 -15.42 8.24
C TRP A 214 10.10 -15.64 9.62
N GLY A 215 10.95 -15.93 10.60
CA GLY A 215 10.58 -16.28 11.98
C GLY A 215 9.87 -17.62 12.08
N ASP A 216 9.03 -17.78 13.08
CA ASP A 216 8.23 -18.97 13.32
C ASP A 216 6.91 -19.02 12.50
N GLY A 217 6.61 -17.94 11.78
CA GLY A 217 5.40 -17.80 10.97
C GLY A 217 4.11 -17.63 11.77
N SER A 218 4.18 -17.48 13.11
CA SER A 218 3.03 -17.31 14.00
C SER A 218 2.54 -15.86 14.08
N GLN A 219 3.31 -14.88 13.59
CA GLN A 219 2.88 -13.50 13.57
C GLN A 219 1.61 -13.35 12.71
N THR A 220 0.65 -12.56 13.19
CA THR A 220 -0.67 -12.43 12.57
C THR A 220 -0.91 -11.05 11.98
N ARG A 221 -1.63 -11.02 10.88
CA ARG A 221 -2.08 -9.79 10.20
C ARG A 221 -3.50 -9.96 9.69
N SER A 222 -4.22 -8.85 9.60
CA SER A 222 -5.36 -8.75 8.69
C SER A 222 -4.93 -8.12 7.37
N TYR A 223 -5.60 -8.48 6.28
CA TYR A 223 -5.27 -8.03 4.93
C TYR A 223 -6.51 -7.50 4.22
N CYS A 224 -6.43 -6.30 3.67
CA CYS A 224 -7.51 -5.67 2.92
C CYS A 224 -7.18 -5.66 1.42
N TYR A 225 -8.11 -6.11 0.60
CA TYR A 225 -7.94 -6.12 -0.84
C TYR A 225 -7.95 -4.70 -1.42
N VAL A 226 -7.17 -4.47 -2.46
CA VAL A 226 -6.93 -3.14 -3.01
C VAL A 226 -8.18 -2.44 -3.51
N ASP A 227 -9.13 -3.15 -4.09
CA ASP A 227 -10.38 -2.55 -4.60
C ASP A 227 -11.24 -2.02 -3.44
N ASP A 228 -11.29 -2.74 -2.30
CA ASP A 228 -11.94 -2.25 -1.08
C ASP A 228 -11.21 -1.02 -0.52
N ALA A 229 -9.88 -1.01 -0.56
CA ALA A 229 -9.11 0.15 -0.12
C ALA A 229 -9.39 1.40 -0.98
N VAL A 230 -9.48 1.23 -2.30
CA VAL A 230 -9.83 2.29 -3.25
C VAL A 230 -11.26 2.80 -3.00
N GLU A 231 -12.23 1.90 -2.82
CA GLU A 231 -13.61 2.29 -2.53
C GLU A 231 -13.71 3.03 -1.19
N GLY A 232 -13.04 2.55 -0.15
CA GLY A 232 -13.00 3.22 1.16
C GLY A 232 -12.43 4.65 1.08
N MET A 233 -11.35 4.86 0.32
CA MET A 233 -10.80 6.21 0.09
C MET A 233 -11.80 7.13 -0.61
N ARG A 234 -12.46 6.65 -1.67
CA ARG A 234 -13.45 7.43 -2.44
C ARG A 234 -14.67 7.82 -1.60
N ARG A 235 -15.10 6.95 -0.68
CA ARG A 235 -16.16 7.26 0.29
C ARG A 235 -15.70 8.26 1.34
N LEU A 236 -14.50 8.04 1.90
CA LEU A 236 -13.98 8.86 2.98
C LEU A 236 -13.75 10.30 2.54
N ILE A 237 -13.13 10.55 1.39
CA ILE A 237 -12.84 11.91 0.94
C ILE A 237 -14.11 12.76 0.79
N ARG A 238 -15.24 12.12 0.44
CA ARG A 238 -16.55 12.77 0.26
C ARG A 238 -17.38 12.82 1.54
N SER A 239 -16.95 12.12 2.60
CA SER A 239 -17.65 12.14 3.88
C SER A 239 -17.35 13.42 4.67
N PRO A 240 -18.20 13.80 5.64
CA PRO A 240 -17.90 14.91 6.55
C PRO A 240 -16.91 14.54 7.65
N HIS A 241 -16.46 13.31 7.73
CA HIS A 241 -15.59 12.80 8.81
C HIS A 241 -14.15 13.29 8.64
N ARG A 242 -13.59 13.91 9.68
CA ARG A 242 -12.25 14.54 9.64
C ARG A 242 -11.20 13.85 10.49
N ASP A 243 -11.62 13.10 11.50
CA ASP A 243 -10.67 12.33 12.32
C ASP A 243 -10.10 11.15 11.50
N PRO A 244 -8.91 10.65 11.88
CA PRO A 244 -8.36 9.45 11.24
C PRO A 244 -9.34 8.27 11.27
N LEU A 245 -9.39 7.51 10.18
CA LEU A 245 -10.28 6.36 10.02
C LEU A 245 -9.49 5.13 9.60
N ASN A 246 -9.65 4.03 10.32
CA ASN A 246 -9.11 2.74 9.92
C ASN A 246 -9.75 2.25 8.61
N LEU A 247 -8.93 1.67 7.74
CA LEU A 247 -9.40 0.99 6.54
C LEU A 247 -8.63 -0.33 6.40
N GLY A 248 -9.29 -1.41 6.78
CA GLY A 248 -8.71 -2.74 6.84
C GLY A 248 -9.78 -3.82 6.94
N GLN A 249 -9.34 -5.04 7.15
CA GLN A 249 -10.16 -6.20 7.49
C GLN A 249 -9.94 -6.58 8.96
N GLU A 250 -10.92 -7.22 9.59
CA GLU A 250 -10.84 -7.65 11.00
C GLU A 250 -10.26 -9.06 11.16
N ARG A 251 -10.37 -9.91 10.13
CA ARG A 251 -9.91 -11.29 10.19
C ARG A 251 -8.40 -11.39 10.29
N LEU A 252 -7.91 -11.91 11.41
CA LEU A 252 -6.51 -12.29 11.60
C LEU A 252 -6.17 -13.58 10.86
N ILE A 253 -4.97 -13.64 10.32
CA ILE A 253 -4.35 -14.84 9.77
C ILE A 253 -2.85 -14.82 10.07
N SER A 254 -2.29 -15.95 10.47
CA SER A 254 -0.84 -16.11 10.63
C SER A 254 -0.14 -16.21 9.26
N ILE A 255 1.16 -15.95 9.24
CA ILE A 255 1.95 -16.15 8.01
C ILE A 255 1.95 -17.63 7.59
N ASN A 256 1.93 -18.56 8.55
CA ASN A 256 1.83 -19.99 8.25
C ASN A 256 0.51 -20.35 7.56
N GLU A 257 -0.63 -19.87 8.07
CA GLU A 257 -1.94 -20.07 7.45
C GLU A 257 -2.03 -19.36 6.08
N LEU A 258 -1.38 -18.21 5.91
CA LEU A 258 -1.31 -17.53 4.62
C LEU A 258 -0.57 -18.37 3.58
N VAL A 259 0.52 -19.06 3.96
CA VAL A 259 1.22 -20.02 3.09
C VAL A 259 0.29 -21.16 2.69
N ASP A 260 -0.40 -21.77 3.65
CA ASP A 260 -1.33 -22.88 3.38
C ASP A 260 -2.45 -22.47 2.44
N MET A 261 -3.00 -21.28 2.64
CA MET A 261 -4.07 -20.73 1.78
C MET A 261 -3.59 -20.50 0.35
N VAL A 262 -2.41 -19.90 0.16
CA VAL A 262 -1.84 -19.67 -1.18
C VAL A 262 -1.46 -21.00 -1.84
N ALA A 263 -0.92 -21.96 -1.09
CA ALA A 263 -0.61 -23.30 -1.60
C ALA A 263 -1.88 -24.03 -2.08
N SER A 264 -2.96 -23.93 -1.29
CA SER A 264 -4.27 -24.48 -1.69
C SER A 264 -4.81 -23.83 -2.96
N ILE A 265 -4.71 -22.49 -3.10
CA ILE A 265 -5.10 -21.74 -4.31
C ILE A 265 -4.29 -22.22 -5.52
N ALA A 266 -3.00 -22.47 -5.32
CA ALA A 266 -2.09 -22.95 -6.37
C ALA A 266 -2.27 -24.44 -6.74
N GLY A 267 -3.02 -25.21 -5.93
CA GLY A 267 -3.12 -26.67 -6.06
C GLY A 267 -1.80 -27.39 -5.80
N LYS A 268 -0.93 -26.82 -4.96
CA LYS A 268 0.41 -27.35 -4.64
C LYS A 268 0.53 -27.72 -3.17
N ARG A 269 1.38 -28.70 -2.89
CA ARG A 269 1.86 -29.02 -1.55
C ARG A 269 3.22 -28.36 -1.36
N VAL A 270 3.36 -27.49 -0.37
CA VAL A 270 4.65 -26.88 -0.03
C VAL A 270 4.89 -27.07 1.47
N SER A 271 6.15 -27.29 1.84
CA SER A 271 6.59 -27.25 3.25
C SER A 271 7.15 -25.87 3.59
N ARG A 272 7.23 -25.56 4.88
CA ARG A 272 7.76 -24.29 5.40
C ARG A 272 9.15 -24.50 5.97
N HIS A 273 10.10 -23.71 5.48
CA HIS A 273 11.44 -23.62 6.07
C HIS A 273 11.54 -22.28 6.83
N HIS A 274 11.47 -22.34 8.17
CA HIS A 274 11.55 -21.16 9.01
C HIS A 274 12.99 -20.66 9.11
N ILE A 275 13.23 -19.40 8.75
CA ILE A 275 14.55 -18.75 8.78
C ILE A 275 14.49 -17.46 9.59
N ALA A 276 15.65 -16.98 10.07
CA ALA A 276 15.75 -15.66 10.68
C ALA A 276 15.39 -14.56 9.69
N GLY A 277 14.70 -13.51 10.15
CA GLY A 277 14.30 -12.38 9.33
C GLY A 277 13.50 -11.35 10.10
N ALA A 278 13.19 -10.23 9.43
CA ALA A 278 12.41 -9.14 10.00
C ALA A 278 10.96 -9.58 10.25
N LEU A 279 10.49 -9.47 11.47
CA LEU A 279 9.14 -9.91 11.87
C LEU A 279 8.15 -8.74 11.97
N GLY A 280 8.64 -7.55 12.32
CA GLY A 280 7.80 -6.44 12.75
C GLY A 280 7.00 -6.79 14.01
N VAL A 281 5.78 -6.28 14.13
CA VAL A 281 4.90 -6.55 15.28
C VAL A 281 4.38 -7.99 15.26
N ARG A 282 4.02 -8.52 16.42
CA ARG A 282 3.51 -9.92 16.56
C ARG A 282 2.09 -10.09 16.03
N GLY A 283 1.22 -9.10 16.23
CA GLY A 283 -0.16 -9.12 15.75
C GLY A 283 -0.63 -7.72 15.33
N ARG A 284 -1.46 -7.64 14.28
CA ARG A 284 -2.08 -6.40 13.86
C ARG A 284 -3.37 -6.65 13.11
N THR A 285 -4.49 -6.07 13.62
CA THR A 285 -5.78 -6.06 12.91
C THR A 285 -6.53 -4.77 13.17
N SER A 286 -7.48 -4.45 12.29
CA SER A 286 -8.33 -3.27 12.36
C SER A 286 -9.59 -3.54 13.18
N ASP A 287 -10.02 -2.59 13.98
CA ASP A 287 -11.42 -2.48 14.41
C ASP A 287 -12.15 -1.58 13.39
N ASN A 288 -13.17 -2.12 12.73
CA ASN A 288 -13.93 -1.41 11.69
C ASN A 288 -15.23 -0.78 12.21
N THR A 289 -15.45 -0.72 13.53
CA THR A 289 -16.68 -0.16 14.11
C THR A 289 -16.92 1.27 13.67
N ARG A 290 -15.88 2.12 13.71
CA ARG A 290 -15.96 3.51 13.26
C ARG A 290 -16.15 3.60 11.75
N LEU A 291 -15.45 2.77 10.97
CA LEU A 291 -15.60 2.71 9.51
C LEU A 291 -17.06 2.45 9.11
N ARG A 292 -17.70 1.43 9.70
CA ARG A 292 -19.11 1.12 9.46
C ARG A 292 -20.04 2.27 9.85
N ALA A 293 -19.80 2.88 11.00
CA ALA A 293 -20.63 3.99 11.47
C ALA A 293 -20.52 5.25 10.59
N VAL A 294 -19.33 5.55 10.10
CA VAL A 294 -19.04 6.76 9.30
C VAL A 294 -19.43 6.60 7.85
N LEU A 295 -19.11 5.46 7.22
CA LEU A 295 -19.26 5.27 5.78
C LEU A 295 -20.51 4.45 5.42
N GLY A 296 -21.20 3.82 6.38
CA GLY A 296 -22.29 2.87 6.11
C GLY A 296 -21.83 1.70 5.24
N TRP A 297 -20.56 1.37 5.29
CA TRP A 297 -19.90 0.41 4.41
C TRP A 297 -18.66 -0.21 5.11
N GLU A 298 -18.26 -1.39 4.67
CA GLU A 298 -17.00 -2.03 5.07
C GLU A 298 -16.41 -2.87 3.92
N PRO A 299 -15.11 -3.18 3.95
CA PRO A 299 -14.44 -4.07 3.00
C PRO A 299 -15.14 -5.43 2.90
N ALA A 300 -15.44 -5.87 1.68
CA ALA A 300 -16.25 -7.06 1.44
C ALA A 300 -15.53 -8.18 0.68
N VAL A 301 -14.38 -7.88 0.04
CA VAL A 301 -13.63 -8.90 -0.69
C VAL A 301 -12.97 -9.84 0.31
N SER A 302 -13.30 -11.15 0.24
CA SER A 302 -12.70 -12.15 1.11
C SER A 302 -11.20 -12.30 0.84
N LEU A 303 -10.43 -12.70 1.88
CA LEU A 303 -8.99 -12.91 1.75
C LEU A 303 -8.68 -13.95 0.66
N GLU A 304 -9.45 -15.04 0.61
CA GLU A 304 -9.31 -16.10 -0.39
C GLU A 304 -9.50 -15.59 -1.82
N ALA A 305 -10.53 -14.78 -2.04
CA ALA A 305 -10.83 -14.20 -3.35
C ALA A 305 -9.71 -13.24 -3.80
N GLY A 306 -9.28 -12.34 -2.91
CA GLY A 306 -8.20 -11.41 -3.18
C GLY A 306 -6.84 -12.11 -3.41
N LEU A 307 -6.52 -13.14 -2.62
CA LEU A 307 -5.29 -13.93 -2.79
C LEU A 307 -5.29 -14.70 -4.10
N ARG A 308 -6.43 -15.27 -4.52
CA ARG A 308 -6.56 -15.96 -5.81
C ARG A 308 -6.21 -15.02 -6.96
N GLN A 309 -6.82 -13.85 -7.01
CA GLN A 309 -6.53 -12.84 -8.04
C GLN A 309 -5.06 -12.39 -8.01
N THR A 310 -4.51 -12.19 -6.82
CA THR A 310 -3.11 -11.78 -6.64
C THR A 310 -2.15 -12.88 -7.11
N TYR A 311 -2.41 -14.13 -6.72
CA TYR A 311 -1.60 -15.28 -7.11
C TYR A 311 -1.63 -15.51 -8.63
N GLU A 312 -2.81 -15.55 -9.24
CA GLU A 312 -3.00 -15.76 -10.68
C GLU A 312 -2.26 -14.68 -11.48
N TRP A 313 -2.37 -13.42 -11.04
CA TRP A 313 -1.63 -12.33 -11.67
C TRP A 313 -0.12 -12.50 -11.54
N ILE A 314 0.41 -12.80 -10.34
CA ILE A 314 1.86 -13.00 -10.14
C ILE A 314 2.36 -14.20 -10.95
N ALA A 315 1.64 -15.32 -10.98
CA ALA A 315 1.99 -16.49 -11.75
C ALA A 315 2.07 -16.17 -13.25
N ALA A 316 1.12 -15.39 -13.77
CA ALA A 316 1.15 -14.94 -15.17
C ALA A 316 2.37 -14.02 -15.46
N GLN A 317 2.73 -13.09 -14.53
CA GLN A 317 3.92 -12.25 -14.68
C GLN A 317 5.20 -13.09 -14.72
N LEU A 318 5.33 -14.10 -13.85
CA LEU A 318 6.49 -14.99 -13.82
C LEU A 318 6.59 -15.84 -15.10
N ALA A 319 5.48 -16.36 -15.60
CA ALA A 319 5.43 -17.11 -16.86
C ALA A 319 5.86 -16.23 -18.06
N ALA A 320 5.37 -15.00 -18.13
CA ALA A 320 5.75 -14.05 -19.17
C ALA A 320 7.25 -13.70 -19.14
N ARG A 321 7.81 -13.48 -17.93
CA ARG A 321 9.26 -13.24 -17.77
C ARG A 321 10.10 -14.44 -18.23
N SER A 322 9.68 -15.65 -17.87
CA SER A 322 10.38 -16.88 -18.28
C SER A 322 10.35 -17.10 -19.80
N ALA A 323 9.25 -16.77 -20.47
CA ALA A 323 9.12 -16.86 -21.91
C ALA A 323 9.95 -15.81 -22.67
N ALA A 324 10.16 -14.63 -22.05
CA ALA A 324 10.96 -13.53 -22.63
C ALA A 324 12.47 -13.69 -22.39
N ALA A 325 12.90 -14.59 -21.48
CA ALA A 325 14.32 -14.84 -21.23
C ALA A 325 14.97 -15.50 -22.47
N PRO A 326 16.12 -14.98 -22.99
CA PRO A 326 16.80 -15.62 -24.10
C PRO A 326 17.21 -17.05 -23.72
N ALA A 327 17.01 -18.00 -24.63
CA ALA A 327 17.47 -19.37 -24.44
C ALA A 327 18.95 -19.39 -24.05
N PRO A 328 19.38 -20.22 -23.09
CA PRO A 328 20.78 -20.28 -22.69
C PRO A 328 21.62 -20.58 -23.93
N SER A 329 22.56 -19.69 -24.26
CA SER A 329 23.47 -19.88 -25.37
C SER A 329 24.21 -21.21 -25.13
N ARG A 330 24.03 -22.19 -26.00
CA ARG A 330 24.85 -23.39 -26.00
C ARG A 330 26.30 -22.93 -26.21
N ALA A 331 27.10 -23.05 -25.16
CA ALA A 331 28.54 -22.89 -25.31
C ALA A 331 29.02 -23.82 -26.47
N PRO A 332 29.87 -23.31 -27.39
CA PRO A 332 30.40 -24.17 -28.44
C PRO A 332 31.19 -25.29 -27.78
N ALA A 333 30.92 -26.51 -28.18
CA ALA A 333 31.67 -27.70 -27.76
C ALA A 333 33.14 -27.46 -28.09
N VAL A 334 34.00 -27.38 -27.06
CA VAL A 334 35.45 -27.37 -27.27
C VAL A 334 35.85 -28.71 -27.84
N ALA A 335 36.29 -28.72 -29.11
CA ALA A 335 36.84 -29.91 -29.73
C ALA A 335 38.10 -30.34 -29.00
N PRO A 336 38.34 -31.64 -28.75
CA PRO A 336 39.56 -32.11 -28.13
C PRO A 336 40.75 -31.85 -29.05
N LEU A 337 41.75 -31.14 -28.53
CA LEU A 337 43.05 -31.03 -29.18
C LEU A 337 43.68 -32.44 -29.32
N ARG A 338 44.03 -32.81 -30.55
CA ARG A 338 44.83 -33.98 -30.86
C ARG A 338 46.33 -33.70 -30.63
#